data_d61830fa15d7b1511f430cd68984ed69
#
_entry.id   d61830fa15d7b1511f430cd68984ed69
#
_cell.length_a   1.000
_cell.length_b   1.000
_cell.length_c   1.000
_cell.angle_alpha   90.00
_cell.angle_beta   90.00
_cell.angle_gamma   90.00
#
_symmetry.space_group_name_H-M   'P 1'
#
loop_
_entity.id
_entity.type
_entity.pdbx_description
1 polymer ?
#
loop_
_entity_poly.entity_id
_entity_poly.type
_entity_poly.pdbx_seq_one_letter_code
_entity_poly.pdbx_strand_id
1 'polypeptide(L)'
;VTDTTTSSTPPHAASSSADIGGPALPGLRRRRSRRLWVVFAVLIGAFIFLLVEGLGSSLDYFDTVDQALAHRGTLGTTTFRLEGVVVPGSIHSTRIGTNFEISEGPHSVAVRNTGSPPQLFQTNIPVVVVGHFTSVTSNLFTSNQILVKHSANYIAQYPNRVRAKNGTVR
;
A
#
# COMPACT_ATOMS: atom_id res chain seq x y z
N VAL A 1 52.69 93.12 30.15
CA VAL A 1 52.44 93.24 31.59
C VAL A 1 51.71 91.97 32.06
N THR A 2 52.58 91.17 32.67
CA THR A 2 52.22 90.40 33.91
C THR A 2 51.00 89.47 33.79
N ASP A 3 50.92 88.35 34.31
CA ASP A 3 51.75 87.54 35.18
C ASP A 3 50.93 86.25 35.46
N THR A 4 51.63 85.20 35.61
CA THR A 4 51.69 84.33 36.74
C THR A 4 50.61 83.25 36.92
N THR A 5 51.15 82.03 36.81
CA THR A 5 51.14 81.00 37.84
C THR A 5 49.77 80.39 38.23
N THR A 6 49.60 79.17 38.23
CA THR A 6 50.09 78.17 39.16
C THR A 6 49.36 76.81 38.94
N SER A 7 50.18 75.84 38.72
CA SER A 7 50.12 74.47 39.34
C SER A 7 48.97 74.15 40.21
N SER A 8 48.37 73.01 39.89
CA SER A 8 48.21 71.91 40.87
C SER A 8 47.54 70.68 40.26
N THR A 9 48.32 69.68 40.10
CA THR A 9 47.81 68.29 40.20
C THR A 9 47.47 68.04 41.63
N PRO A 10 46.46 67.27 41.94
CA PRO A 10 46.37 65.85 42.15
C PRO A 10 44.97 65.28 42.10
N PRO A 11 44.71 64.09 42.61
CA PRO A 11 45.33 62.77 42.45
C PRO A 11 44.34 61.73 41.89
N HIS A 12 44.94 60.69 41.48
CA HIS A 12 44.45 59.32 41.40
C HIS A 12 43.16 59.01 42.17
N ALA A 13 42.10 58.64 41.43
CA ALA A 13 41.01 57.88 41.97
C ALA A 13 40.89 56.58 41.11
N ALA A 14 41.29 55.50 41.68
CA ALA A 14 41.13 54.16 41.20
C ALA A 14 39.62 53.87 41.03
N SER A 15 39.14 53.75 39.82
CA SER A 15 37.85 53.18 39.51
C SER A 15 38.01 51.67 39.38
N SER A 16 37.68 51.01 40.44
CA SER A 16 37.44 49.54 40.45
C SER A 16 36.44 49.18 39.38
N SER A 17 36.90 48.58 38.32
CA SER A 17 36.01 47.89 37.37
C SER A 17 35.46 46.65 38.05
N ALA A 18 34.25 46.76 38.56
CA ALA A 18 33.48 45.61 39.01
C ALA A 18 33.30 44.68 37.81
N ASP A 19 34.03 43.59 37.84
CA ASP A 19 33.83 42.41 36.96
C ASP A 19 32.45 41.83 37.28
N ILE A 20 31.46 42.22 36.46
CA ILE A 20 30.15 41.56 36.49
C ILE A 20 30.32 40.25 35.75
N GLY A 21 30.77 39.23 36.52
CA GLY A 21 30.71 37.85 36.10
C GLY A 21 29.29 37.43 35.77
N GLY A 22 28.91 37.62 34.52
CA GLY A 22 27.65 37.06 34.04
C GLY A 22 27.63 35.53 34.20
N PRO A 23 26.48 34.96 34.60
CA PRO A 23 26.41 33.52 34.79
C PRO A 23 26.79 32.80 33.49
N ALA A 24 27.85 32.01 33.55
CA ALA A 24 28.26 31.12 32.45
C ALA A 24 27.09 30.20 32.15
N LEU A 25 26.47 30.38 30.98
CA LEU A 25 25.44 29.48 30.49
C LEU A 25 26.02 28.07 30.41
N PRO A 26 25.40 27.08 31.07
CA PRO A 26 25.87 25.71 31.02
C PRO A 26 25.90 25.23 29.57
N GLY A 27 27.09 25.00 29.07
CA GLY A 27 27.29 24.48 27.72
C GLY A 27 26.42 23.23 27.51
N LEU A 28 25.41 23.38 26.68
CA LEU A 28 24.51 22.30 26.27
C LEU A 28 25.37 21.15 25.78
N ARG A 29 25.44 20.10 26.57
CA ARG A 29 26.20 18.88 26.30
C ARG A 29 25.77 18.31 24.94
N ARG A 30 26.55 18.59 23.92
CA ARG A 30 26.41 18.12 22.52
C ARG A 30 26.45 16.58 22.38
N ARG A 31 26.71 15.87 23.46
CA ARG A 31 26.73 14.40 23.50
C ARG A 31 25.37 13.74 23.56
N ARG A 32 24.31 14.45 24.02
CA ARG A 32 22.95 13.91 24.07
C ARG A 32 22.27 13.88 22.68
N SER A 33 22.69 14.77 21.79
CA SER A 33 22.11 14.84 20.46
C SER A 33 22.43 13.62 19.59
N ARG A 34 23.64 13.07 19.66
CA ARG A 34 24.00 11.88 18.86
C ARG A 34 23.13 10.66 19.18
N ARG A 35 22.82 10.42 20.45
CA ARG A 35 21.93 9.31 20.85
C ARG A 35 20.51 9.54 20.37
N LEU A 36 20.00 10.78 20.45
CA LEU A 36 18.70 11.15 19.93
C LEU A 36 18.63 11.00 18.40
N TRP A 37 19.69 11.41 17.69
CA TRP A 37 19.77 11.22 16.25
C TRP A 37 19.81 9.75 15.83
N VAL A 38 20.51 8.89 16.59
CA VAL A 38 20.52 7.44 16.36
C VAL A 38 19.14 6.84 16.60
N VAL A 39 18.48 7.19 17.70
CA VAL A 39 17.12 6.73 18.00
C VAL A 39 16.14 7.20 16.90
N PHE A 40 16.26 8.45 16.46
CA PHE A 40 15.41 8.99 15.40
C PHE A 40 15.65 8.30 14.06
N ALA A 41 16.91 8.02 13.71
CA ALA A 41 17.26 7.27 12.50
C ALA A 41 16.72 5.84 12.53
N VAL A 42 16.78 5.15 13.69
CA VAL A 42 16.22 3.82 13.88
C VAL A 42 14.69 3.84 13.75
N LEU A 43 14.03 4.84 14.36
CA LEU A 43 12.57 5.00 14.24
C LEU A 43 12.12 5.28 12.80
N ILE A 44 12.84 6.16 12.08
CA ILE A 44 12.55 6.42 10.67
C ILE A 44 12.80 5.16 9.83
N GLY A 45 13.90 4.45 10.06
CA GLY A 45 14.20 3.19 9.38
C GLY A 45 13.12 2.13 9.61
N ALA A 46 12.68 1.95 10.86
CA ALA A 46 11.59 1.05 11.21
C ALA A 46 10.26 1.50 10.58
N PHE A 47 9.99 2.80 10.55
CA PHE A 47 8.78 3.35 9.93
C PHE A 47 8.77 3.13 8.42
N ILE A 48 9.90 3.39 7.74
CA ILE A 48 10.04 3.13 6.30
C ILE A 48 9.91 1.64 6.02
N PHE A 49 10.51 0.78 6.84
CA PHE A 49 10.39 -0.68 6.72
C PHE A 49 8.93 -1.12 6.84
N LEU A 50 8.19 -0.63 7.85
CA LEU A 50 6.76 -0.91 8.03
C LEU A 50 5.90 -0.38 6.88
N LEU A 51 6.24 0.79 6.32
CA LEU A 51 5.55 1.32 5.14
C LEU A 51 5.77 0.43 3.92
N VAL A 52 7.00 0.01 3.66
CA VAL A 52 7.33 -0.84 2.50
C VAL A 52 6.67 -2.21 2.63
N GLU A 53 6.76 -2.84 3.80
CA GLU A 53 6.14 -4.14 4.07
C GLU A 53 4.61 -4.06 4.12
N GLY A 54 4.07 -3.02 4.77
CA GLY A 54 2.63 -2.83 4.92
C GLY A 54 1.93 -2.41 3.62
N LEU A 55 2.52 -1.56 2.80
CA LEU A 55 1.93 -1.19 1.51
C LEU A 55 2.03 -2.34 0.49
N GLY A 56 3.07 -3.15 0.56
CA GLY A 56 3.24 -4.29 -0.35
C GLY A 56 2.17 -5.38 -0.19
N SER A 57 1.59 -5.52 1.00
CA SER A 57 0.55 -6.53 1.30
C SER A 57 -0.88 -6.00 1.33
N SER A 58 -1.08 -4.67 1.30
CA SER A 58 -2.41 -4.03 1.43
C SER A 58 -3.03 -3.57 0.11
N LEU A 59 -2.30 -3.60 -0.99
CA LEU A 59 -2.89 -3.32 -2.28
C LEU A 59 -3.66 -4.57 -2.71
N ASP A 60 -4.97 -4.54 -2.55
CA ASP A 60 -5.92 -5.37 -3.27
C ASP A 60 -5.69 -5.12 -4.77
N TYR A 61 -4.66 -5.75 -5.31
CA TYR A 61 -4.27 -5.58 -6.69
C TYR A 61 -5.31 -6.28 -7.57
N PHE A 62 -6.05 -5.49 -8.31
CA PHE A 62 -6.98 -5.96 -9.33
C PHE A 62 -6.28 -5.89 -10.68
N ASP A 63 -6.05 -7.03 -11.28
CA ASP A 63 -5.58 -7.12 -12.66
C ASP A 63 -6.66 -7.68 -13.54
N THR A 64 -6.80 -7.11 -14.71
CA THR A 64 -7.53 -7.74 -15.80
C THR A 64 -6.68 -8.86 -16.41
N VAL A 65 -7.28 -9.74 -17.22
CA VAL A 65 -6.56 -10.84 -17.87
C VAL A 65 -5.36 -10.33 -18.66
N ASP A 66 -5.52 -9.25 -19.42
CA ASP A 66 -4.45 -8.66 -20.23
C ASP A 66 -3.29 -8.13 -19.38
N GLN A 67 -3.62 -7.39 -18.32
CA GLN A 67 -2.64 -6.83 -17.38
C GLN A 67 -1.88 -7.92 -16.63
N ALA A 68 -2.60 -8.92 -16.12
CA ALA A 68 -2.01 -10.04 -15.41
C ALA A 68 -1.05 -10.84 -16.28
N LEU A 69 -1.38 -11.04 -17.56
CA LEU A 69 -0.48 -11.70 -18.51
C LEU A 69 0.75 -10.87 -18.84
N ALA A 70 0.60 -9.54 -18.95
CA ALA A 70 1.71 -8.62 -19.20
C ALA A 70 2.67 -8.52 -17.98
N HIS A 71 2.12 -8.50 -16.78
CA HIS A 71 2.88 -8.34 -15.52
C HIS A 71 3.21 -9.66 -14.82
N ARG A 72 3.01 -10.81 -15.47
CA ARG A 72 3.18 -12.14 -14.89
C ARG A 72 4.54 -12.35 -14.21
N GLY A 73 5.61 -11.82 -14.80
CA GLY A 73 6.96 -11.91 -14.23
C GLY A 73 7.10 -11.20 -12.88
N THR A 74 6.39 -10.09 -12.70
CA THR A 74 6.39 -9.29 -11.46
C THR A 74 5.42 -9.86 -10.43
N LEU A 75 4.24 -10.31 -10.87
CA LEU A 75 3.22 -10.93 -10.01
C LEU A 75 3.71 -12.26 -9.43
N GLY A 76 4.50 -13.02 -10.21
CA GLY A 76 5.02 -14.31 -9.77
C GLY A 76 3.91 -15.24 -9.32
N THR A 77 4.05 -15.80 -8.11
CA THR A 77 3.05 -16.64 -7.44
C THR A 77 2.30 -15.92 -6.33
N THR A 78 2.35 -14.58 -6.32
CA THR A 78 1.63 -13.76 -5.33
C THR A 78 0.12 -13.84 -5.57
N THR A 79 -0.65 -13.86 -4.49
CA THR A 79 -2.11 -13.86 -4.57
C THR A 79 -2.62 -12.46 -4.94
N PHE A 80 -3.47 -12.39 -5.95
CA PHE A 80 -4.12 -11.16 -6.41
C PHE A 80 -5.54 -11.45 -6.93
N ARG A 81 -6.26 -10.41 -7.33
CA ARG A 81 -7.60 -10.52 -7.90
C ARG A 81 -7.54 -10.38 -9.41
N LEU A 82 -7.94 -11.45 -10.11
CA LEU A 82 -7.97 -11.50 -11.57
C LEU A 82 -9.41 -11.32 -12.06
N GLU A 83 -9.64 -10.31 -12.90
CA GLU A 83 -10.93 -10.00 -13.48
C GLU A 83 -11.00 -10.47 -14.94
N GLY A 84 -12.14 -11.04 -15.31
CA GLY A 84 -12.41 -11.44 -16.69
C GLY A 84 -13.85 -11.92 -16.86
N VAL A 85 -14.21 -12.26 -18.09
CA VAL A 85 -15.53 -12.79 -18.44
C VAL A 85 -15.41 -14.30 -18.63
N VAL A 86 -16.34 -15.07 -18.05
CA VAL A 86 -16.33 -16.55 -18.16
C VAL A 86 -16.63 -16.97 -19.60
N VAL A 87 -15.72 -17.74 -20.19
CA VAL A 87 -15.83 -18.21 -21.57
C VAL A 87 -16.95 -19.27 -21.69
N PRO A 88 -17.83 -19.17 -22.69
CA PRO A 88 -18.87 -20.17 -22.92
C PRO A 88 -18.29 -21.57 -23.16
N GLY A 89 -18.91 -22.59 -22.52
CA GLY A 89 -18.51 -23.98 -22.68
C GLY A 89 -17.24 -24.40 -21.93
N SER A 90 -16.58 -23.46 -21.21
CA SER A 90 -15.35 -23.76 -20.47
C SER A 90 -15.55 -24.30 -19.06
N ILE A 91 -16.80 -24.26 -18.54
CA ILE A 91 -17.10 -24.66 -17.15
C ILE A 91 -17.14 -26.18 -17.03
N HIS A 92 -16.23 -26.72 -16.24
CA HIS A 92 -16.13 -28.16 -15.94
C HIS A 92 -16.08 -28.39 -14.42
N SER A 93 -17.07 -29.07 -13.89
CA SER A 93 -17.07 -29.45 -12.47
C SER A 93 -16.08 -30.60 -12.21
N THR A 94 -15.36 -30.51 -11.12
CA THR A 94 -14.42 -31.53 -10.64
C THR A 94 -14.80 -32.00 -9.25
N ARG A 95 -14.13 -33.01 -8.73
CA ARG A 95 -14.37 -33.50 -7.36
C ARG A 95 -14.10 -32.47 -6.26
N ILE A 96 -13.17 -31.55 -6.52
CA ILE A 96 -12.68 -30.58 -5.53
C ILE A 96 -13.10 -29.14 -5.83
N GLY A 97 -13.77 -28.90 -6.96
CA GLY A 97 -14.16 -27.55 -7.37
C GLY A 97 -14.58 -27.46 -8.83
N THR A 98 -14.25 -26.36 -9.48
CA THR A 98 -14.66 -26.07 -10.85
C THR A 98 -13.49 -25.51 -11.65
N ASN A 99 -13.26 -26.06 -12.81
CA ASN A 99 -12.33 -25.52 -13.81
C ASN A 99 -13.11 -24.71 -14.85
N PHE A 100 -12.59 -23.60 -15.27
CA PHE A 100 -13.19 -22.76 -16.31
C PHE A 100 -12.14 -21.82 -16.89
N GLU A 101 -12.50 -21.10 -17.96
CA GLU A 101 -11.65 -20.06 -18.53
C GLU A 101 -12.29 -18.70 -18.35
N ILE A 102 -11.47 -17.69 -18.11
CA ILE A 102 -11.86 -16.28 -18.16
C ILE A 102 -11.08 -15.58 -19.26
N SER A 103 -11.73 -14.66 -19.95
CA SER A 103 -11.11 -13.92 -21.04
C SER A 103 -11.34 -12.42 -20.89
N GLU A 104 -10.43 -11.67 -21.52
CA GLU A 104 -10.56 -10.26 -21.80
C GLU A 104 -9.93 -9.99 -23.16
N GLY A 105 -10.74 -9.44 -24.08
CA GLY A 105 -10.32 -9.26 -25.48
C GLY A 105 -9.87 -10.57 -26.13
N PRO A 106 -8.65 -10.63 -26.71
CA PRO A 106 -8.14 -11.83 -27.36
C PRO A 106 -7.46 -12.83 -26.40
N HIS A 107 -7.27 -12.48 -25.14
CA HIS A 107 -6.52 -13.28 -24.18
C HIS A 107 -7.44 -14.06 -23.25
N SER A 108 -7.02 -15.27 -22.88
CA SER A 108 -7.71 -16.09 -21.89
C SER A 108 -6.74 -16.73 -20.91
N VAL A 109 -7.26 -17.00 -19.71
CA VAL A 109 -6.56 -17.68 -18.63
C VAL A 109 -7.41 -18.83 -18.12
N ALA A 110 -6.83 -20.02 -18.04
CA ALA A 110 -7.46 -21.18 -17.45
C ALA A 110 -7.45 -21.05 -15.92
N VAL A 111 -8.61 -21.20 -15.28
CA VAL A 111 -8.79 -21.10 -13.82
C VAL A 111 -9.14 -22.47 -13.26
N ARG A 112 -8.39 -22.89 -12.26
CA ARG A 112 -8.71 -24.03 -11.41
C ARG A 112 -9.17 -23.52 -10.05
N ASN A 113 -10.47 -23.54 -9.81
CA ASN A 113 -11.04 -23.12 -8.55
C ASN A 113 -11.28 -24.31 -7.63
N THR A 114 -10.85 -24.19 -6.38
CA THR A 114 -11.13 -25.15 -5.31
C THR A 114 -12.35 -24.67 -4.53
N GLY A 115 -13.32 -25.56 -4.35
CA GLY A 115 -14.60 -25.26 -3.68
C GLY A 115 -15.75 -25.04 -4.66
N SER A 116 -16.94 -24.87 -4.11
CA SER A 116 -18.16 -24.70 -4.91
C SER A 116 -18.26 -23.30 -5.48
N PRO A 117 -18.59 -23.14 -6.77
CA PRO A 117 -18.83 -21.83 -7.34
C PRO A 117 -20.09 -21.19 -6.73
N PRO A 118 -20.19 -19.85 -6.68
CA PRO A 118 -21.39 -19.17 -6.21
C PRO A 118 -22.60 -19.46 -7.11
N GLN A 119 -23.82 -19.33 -6.55
CA GLN A 119 -25.07 -19.68 -7.26
C GLN A 119 -25.29 -18.94 -8.58
N LEU A 120 -24.72 -17.73 -8.72
CA LEU A 120 -24.85 -16.89 -9.91
C LEU A 120 -23.71 -17.08 -10.90
N PHE A 121 -22.82 -18.04 -10.65
CA PHE A 121 -21.72 -18.34 -11.55
C PHE A 121 -22.22 -19.05 -12.81
N GLN A 122 -22.00 -18.44 -13.95
CA GLN A 122 -22.39 -18.95 -15.28
C GLN A 122 -21.51 -18.37 -16.38
N THR A 123 -21.69 -18.82 -17.59
CA THR A 123 -20.98 -18.31 -18.76
C THR A 123 -21.40 -16.87 -19.13
N ASN A 124 -20.52 -16.13 -19.78
CA ASN A 124 -20.74 -14.75 -20.23
C ASN A 124 -20.99 -13.73 -19.10
N ILE A 125 -20.56 -14.01 -17.88
CA ILE A 125 -20.65 -13.03 -16.81
C ILE A 125 -19.25 -12.57 -16.37
N PRO A 126 -19.10 -11.30 -15.97
CA PRO A 126 -17.86 -10.81 -15.39
C PRO A 126 -17.68 -11.40 -13.98
N VAL A 127 -16.51 -11.95 -13.75
CA VAL A 127 -16.12 -12.52 -12.46
C VAL A 127 -14.77 -11.96 -12.02
N VAL A 128 -14.54 -11.98 -10.72
CA VAL A 128 -13.24 -11.75 -10.12
C VAL A 128 -12.85 -13.04 -9.39
N VAL A 129 -11.71 -13.59 -9.71
CA VAL A 129 -11.16 -14.75 -9.03
C VAL A 129 -9.97 -14.35 -8.18
N VAL A 130 -9.92 -14.83 -6.94
CA VAL A 130 -8.82 -14.57 -6.01
C VAL A 130 -7.89 -15.77 -6.00
N GLY A 131 -6.62 -15.54 -6.30
CA GLY A 131 -5.66 -16.63 -6.38
C GLY A 131 -4.31 -16.20 -6.94
N HIS A 132 -3.59 -17.12 -7.54
CA HIS A 132 -2.25 -16.89 -8.09
C HIS A 132 -1.98 -17.75 -9.32
N PHE A 133 -1.03 -17.35 -10.15
CA PHE A 133 -0.52 -18.22 -11.21
C PHE A 133 0.26 -19.39 -10.63
N THR A 134 0.13 -20.56 -11.23
CA THR A 134 0.87 -21.76 -10.81
C THR A 134 2.39 -21.59 -10.98
N SER A 135 2.81 -20.81 -11.96
CA SER A 135 4.20 -20.39 -12.18
C SER A 135 4.23 -19.12 -13.03
N VAL A 136 5.38 -18.44 -13.07
CA VAL A 136 5.58 -17.22 -13.86
C VAL A 136 5.41 -17.41 -15.38
N THR A 137 5.46 -18.63 -15.87
CA THR A 137 5.27 -18.97 -17.30
C THR A 137 3.94 -19.66 -17.60
N SER A 138 3.18 -20.04 -16.56
CA SER A 138 1.93 -20.80 -16.71
C SER A 138 0.74 -19.88 -17.00
N ASN A 139 -0.16 -20.29 -17.88
CA ASN A 139 -1.48 -19.67 -18.06
C ASN A 139 -2.56 -20.28 -17.14
N LEU A 140 -2.14 -21.12 -16.19
CA LEU A 140 -3.04 -21.71 -15.22
C LEU A 140 -3.07 -20.88 -13.94
N PHE A 141 -4.24 -20.39 -13.58
CA PHE A 141 -4.52 -19.65 -12.37
C PHE A 141 -5.22 -20.54 -11.34
N THR A 142 -4.65 -20.66 -10.16
CA THR A 142 -5.27 -21.42 -9.05
C THR A 142 -6.02 -20.45 -8.15
N SER A 143 -7.30 -20.74 -7.93
CA SER A 143 -8.21 -19.91 -7.15
C SER A 143 -8.91 -20.72 -6.08
N ASN A 144 -9.29 -20.05 -4.99
CA ASN A 144 -10.15 -20.60 -3.94
C ASN A 144 -11.41 -19.75 -3.71
N GLN A 145 -11.55 -18.65 -4.45
CA GLN A 145 -12.69 -17.75 -4.31
C GLN A 145 -13.09 -17.14 -5.64
N ILE A 146 -14.38 -17.22 -5.95
CA ILE A 146 -14.99 -16.59 -7.12
C ILE A 146 -16.00 -15.56 -6.64
N LEU A 147 -15.87 -14.32 -7.12
CA LEU A 147 -16.82 -13.23 -6.89
C LEU A 147 -17.49 -12.89 -8.22
N VAL A 148 -18.81 -12.94 -8.26
CA VAL A 148 -19.57 -12.53 -9.44
C VAL A 148 -19.84 -11.05 -9.36
N LYS A 149 -19.43 -10.29 -10.40
CA LYS A 149 -19.75 -8.86 -10.50
C LYS A 149 -21.15 -8.68 -11.05
N HIS A 150 -21.99 -8.01 -10.28
CA HIS A 150 -23.30 -7.54 -10.76
C HIS A 150 -23.15 -6.12 -11.31
N SER A 151 -23.00 -5.98 -12.62
CA SER A 151 -23.12 -4.66 -13.25
C SER A 151 -24.59 -4.22 -13.29
N ALA A 152 -24.85 -2.91 -13.23
CA ALA A 152 -26.20 -2.36 -13.39
C ALA A 152 -26.85 -2.82 -14.71
N ASN A 153 -26.06 -2.96 -15.78
CA ASN A 153 -26.52 -3.47 -17.07
C ASN A 153 -26.92 -4.96 -17.01
N TYR A 154 -26.23 -5.79 -16.25
CA TYR A 154 -26.60 -7.19 -16.05
C TYR A 154 -27.90 -7.30 -15.28
N ILE A 155 -28.10 -6.50 -14.24
CA ILE A 155 -29.34 -6.43 -13.46
C ILE A 155 -30.50 -5.98 -14.36
N ALA A 156 -30.29 -4.99 -15.25
CA ALA A 156 -31.30 -4.51 -16.19
C ALA A 156 -31.69 -5.56 -17.24
N GLN A 157 -30.73 -6.35 -17.74
CA GLN A 157 -30.99 -7.40 -18.73
C GLN A 157 -31.63 -8.68 -18.12
N TYR A 158 -31.32 -8.99 -16.86
CA TYR A 158 -31.76 -10.23 -16.19
C TYR A 158 -32.33 -9.98 -14.80
N PRO A 159 -33.38 -9.14 -14.65
CA PRO A 159 -33.90 -8.73 -13.35
C PRO A 159 -34.40 -9.91 -12.51
N ASN A 160 -34.87 -10.98 -13.14
CA ASN A 160 -35.41 -12.16 -12.46
C ASN A 160 -34.35 -13.09 -11.88
N ARG A 161 -33.08 -13.00 -12.34
CA ARG A 161 -31.97 -13.81 -11.84
C ARG A 161 -31.32 -13.23 -10.59
N VAL A 162 -31.53 -11.93 -10.35
CA VAL A 162 -30.96 -11.20 -9.20
C VAL A 162 -31.95 -11.13 -8.03
N ARG A 163 -33.21 -11.52 -8.25
CA ARG A 163 -34.21 -11.56 -7.20
C ARG A 163 -34.15 -12.90 -6.45
N ALA A 164 -34.07 -12.84 -5.12
CA ALA A 164 -34.30 -14.01 -4.31
C ALA A 164 -35.74 -14.49 -4.48
N LYS A 165 -36.02 -15.78 -4.19
CA LYS A 165 -37.34 -16.40 -4.32
C LYS A 165 -38.43 -15.69 -3.51
N ASN A 166 -38.06 -14.86 -2.54
CA ASN A 166 -38.92 -14.00 -1.73
C ASN A 166 -39.12 -12.56 -2.29
N GLY A 167 -38.65 -12.26 -3.52
CA GLY A 167 -38.84 -10.97 -4.18
C GLY A 167 -37.88 -9.86 -3.78
N THR A 168 -36.96 -10.09 -2.83
CA THR A 168 -35.95 -9.11 -2.44
C THR A 168 -34.77 -9.12 -3.42
N VAL A 169 -34.24 -7.96 -3.75
CA VAL A 169 -32.99 -7.81 -4.52
C VAL A 169 -31.83 -8.08 -3.56
N ARG A 170 -30.96 -9.02 -3.93
CA ARG A 170 -29.74 -9.33 -3.18
C ARG A 170 -28.59 -8.53 -3.68
#